data_a7721bb1f3934ef935497810e4b425f1
#
_entry.id   a7721bb1f3934ef935497810e4b425f1
#
_cell.length_a   1.000
_cell.length_b   1.000
_cell.length_c   1.000
_cell.angle_alpha   90.00
_cell.angle_beta   90.00
_cell.angle_gamma   90.00
#
_symmetry.space_group_name_H-M   'P 1'
#
loop_
_entity.id
_entity.type
_entity.pdbx_description
1 polymer ?
#
loop_
_entity_poly.entity_id
_entity_poly.type
_entity_poly.pdbx_seq_one_letter_code
_entity_poly.pdbx_strand_id
1 'polypeptide(L)'
;VSANVAPIEGEFDYIIVGAGSAGCVLANRLSANPANRVLLLEAGGNDNWIWFHIPVGYLFAIGNPRADWLLKTEAEPGLNGRSLNYPRGKVVGGSSAINGMIYMLGQAADYDNWRQLGLPGWSWEDVRPYFRKHVDHFLKSEHHGAGGEWRVEYPRLSWEILDAFRQAANEYGIPTVDDFNTGDNEGICYFHVNQKRGRRWSAARGFLKPVMHRQNLQLATGCLVEGLELTVRRVTGVRWRQNGEQRAARSRGEVILAAGSIGSPHILMLSGIGPSAQLSKFSIPVALDRPGVGSNLHDHLQLRMIYKVSGVKTLNETYASVFNRVGMGLNYAFRRRGPMTMAPSQLGAFTRSDSTQDRANIQYHVQPLSLDKFGEPLHPFPAFTASVTNIRPTSRGALALKSADPAMAPAISPNYLATPEDQQVAADSIRVTRSIVRQPA
;
A
#
# COMPACT_ATOMS: atom_id res chain seq x y z
N VAL A 1 40.08 1.13 18.12
CA VAL A 1 38.76 1.54 18.59
C VAL A 1 37.97 0.24 18.70
N SER A 2 37.73 -0.25 19.94
CA SER A 2 36.92 -1.43 20.20
C SER A 2 35.50 -1.15 19.68
N ALA A 3 35.04 -1.92 18.67
CA ALA A 3 33.68 -1.88 18.22
C ALA A 3 32.77 -2.18 19.42
N ASN A 4 31.93 -1.24 19.82
CA ASN A 4 30.89 -1.48 20.81
C ASN A 4 29.98 -2.59 20.23
N VAL A 5 30.14 -3.82 20.71
CA VAL A 5 29.30 -4.94 20.31
C VAL A 5 27.93 -4.71 20.96
N ALA A 6 26.91 -4.56 20.13
CA ALA A 6 25.54 -4.37 20.61
C ALA A 6 25.12 -5.57 21.49
N PRO A 7 24.41 -5.34 22.60
CA PRO A 7 23.93 -6.43 23.44
C PRO A 7 22.97 -7.33 22.65
N ILE A 8 23.17 -8.65 22.79
CA ILE A 8 22.34 -9.65 22.08
C ILE A 8 21.09 -9.91 22.91
N GLU A 9 19.92 -9.54 22.38
CA GLU A 9 18.60 -9.71 23.01
C GLU A 9 18.12 -11.18 23.04
N GLY A 10 18.79 -12.06 22.30
CA GLY A 10 18.49 -13.48 22.28
C GLY A 10 18.72 -14.13 20.93
N GLU A 11 18.34 -15.40 20.88
CA GLU A 11 18.43 -16.23 19.68
C GLU A 11 17.03 -16.71 19.28
N PHE A 12 16.70 -16.58 17.99
CA PHE A 12 15.39 -16.87 17.43
C PHE A 12 15.52 -17.79 16.21
N ASP A 13 14.48 -18.55 15.90
CA ASP A 13 14.44 -19.33 14.67
C ASP A 13 14.16 -18.41 13.47
N TYR A 14 13.27 -17.44 13.66
CA TYR A 14 12.93 -16.45 12.63
C TYR A 14 12.97 -15.04 13.22
N ILE A 15 13.64 -14.14 12.50
CA ILE A 15 13.60 -12.71 12.78
C ILE A 15 12.94 -12.02 11.58
N ILE A 16 11.79 -11.40 11.80
CA ILE A 16 11.00 -10.70 10.78
C ILE A 16 11.22 -9.21 10.95
N VAL A 17 11.73 -8.54 9.91
CA VAL A 17 11.99 -7.11 9.90
C VAL A 17 10.85 -6.38 9.20
N GLY A 18 10.06 -5.64 9.97
CA GLY A 18 8.87 -4.90 9.54
C GLY A 18 7.57 -5.62 9.90
N ALA A 19 6.77 -5.02 10.79
CA ALA A 19 5.42 -5.48 11.14
C ALA A 19 4.35 -4.90 10.20
N GLY A 20 4.66 -4.77 8.91
CA GLY A 20 3.73 -4.42 7.85
C GLY A 20 2.79 -5.55 7.46
N SER A 21 2.15 -5.44 6.29
CA SER A 21 1.18 -6.45 5.81
C SER A 21 1.80 -7.85 5.76
N ALA A 22 2.96 -8.00 5.14
CA ALA A 22 3.65 -9.29 5.02
C ALA A 22 4.16 -9.79 6.38
N GLY A 23 4.81 -8.93 7.17
CA GLY A 23 5.35 -9.31 8.47
C GLY A 23 4.29 -9.77 9.47
N CYS A 24 3.12 -9.16 9.48
CA CYS A 24 1.99 -9.61 10.30
C CYS A 24 1.51 -11.02 9.92
N VAL A 25 1.44 -11.32 8.62
CA VAL A 25 1.09 -12.67 8.12
C VAL A 25 2.15 -13.68 8.51
N LEU A 26 3.42 -13.37 8.26
CA LEU A 26 4.55 -14.26 8.57
C LEU A 26 4.63 -14.55 10.08
N ALA A 27 4.50 -13.53 10.92
CA ALA A 27 4.48 -13.71 12.37
C ALA A 27 3.36 -14.65 12.81
N ASN A 28 2.15 -14.50 12.24
CA ASN A 28 1.02 -15.39 12.50
C ASN A 28 1.34 -16.84 12.11
N ARG A 29 1.85 -17.06 10.90
CA ARG A 29 2.07 -18.41 10.35
C ARG A 29 3.27 -19.12 10.98
N LEU A 30 4.39 -18.45 11.14
CA LEU A 30 5.62 -19.04 11.69
C LEU A 30 5.49 -19.36 13.18
N SER A 31 4.81 -18.50 13.95
CA SER A 31 4.57 -18.75 15.38
C SER A 31 3.46 -19.77 15.66
N ALA A 32 2.78 -20.29 14.63
CA ALA A 32 1.79 -21.36 14.81
C ALA A 32 2.43 -22.67 15.29
N ASN A 33 3.69 -22.93 14.91
CA ASN A 33 4.48 -23.98 15.51
C ASN A 33 5.12 -23.46 16.81
N PRO A 34 4.75 -24.00 18.00
CA PRO A 34 5.28 -23.51 19.27
C PRO A 34 6.79 -23.75 19.46
N ALA A 35 7.40 -24.63 18.68
CA ALA A 35 8.84 -24.87 18.69
C ALA A 35 9.63 -23.71 18.03
N ASN A 36 9.01 -22.91 17.17
CA ASN A 36 9.64 -21.78 16.54
C ASN A 36 9.63 -20.56 17.46
N ARG A 37 10.76 -20.00 17.79
CA ARG A 37 10.88 -18.67 18.42
C ARG A 37 10.93 -17.62 17.33
N VAL A 38 9.96 -16.68 17.35
CA VAL A 38 9.78 -15.66 16.32
C VAL A 38 9.94 -14.27 16.94
N LEU A 39 10.85 -13.47 16.41
CA LEU A 39 11.00 -12.05 16.72
C LEU A 39 10.46 -11.23 15.56
N LEU A 40 9.53 -10.31 15.85
CA LEU A 40 9.01 -9.33 14.89
C LEU A 40 9.46 -7.94 15.30
N LEU A 41 10.24 -7.27 14.44
CA LEU A 41 10.76 -5.92 14.66
C LEU A 41 9.96 -4.90 13.85
N GLU A 42 9.53 -3.81 14.50
CA GLU A 42 8.82 -2.71 13.84
C GLU A 42 9.49 -1.37 14.19
N ALA A 43 9.75 -0.55 13.17
CA ALA A 43 10.37 0.77 13.37
C ALA A 43 9.42 1.78 14.01
N GLY A 44 8.14 1.67 13.70
CA GLY A 44 7.10 2.52 14.27
C GLY A 44 6.59 2.05 15.63
N GLY A 45 5.56 2.72 16.13
CA GLY A 45 4.87 2.37 17.36
C GLY A 45 3.71 1.38 17.18
N ASN A 46 2.98 1.13 18.27
CA ASN A 46 1.78 0.31 18.26
C ASN A 46 0.61 0.98 17.51
N ASP A 47 -0.34 0.17 17.03
CA ASP A 47 -1.55 0.63 16.34
C ASP A 47 -2.70 1.03 17.30
N ASN A 48 -2.39 1.58 18.48
CA ASN A 48 -3.39 1.95 19.48
C ASN A 48 -4.04 3.34 19.29
N TRP A 49 -3.59 4.10 18.29
CA TRP A 49 -4.19 5.39 17.98
C TRP A 49 -5.53 5.21 17.27
N ILE A 50 -6.57 5.94 17.73
CA ILE A 50 -7.95 5.78 17.26
C ILE A 50 -8.11 5.90 15.75
N TRP A 51 -7.32 6.79 15.11
CA TRP A 51 -7.37 7.03 13.68
C TRP A 51 -6.88 5.85 12.83
N PHE A 52 -6.12 4.91 13.39
CA PHE A 52 -5.81 3.66 12.70
C PHE A 52 -7.00 2.70 12.59
N HIS A 53 -8.12 3.00 13.27
CA HIS A 53 -9.29 2.13 13.33
C HIS A 53 -10.51 2.73 12.64
N ILE A 54 -10.58 4.05 12.52
CA ILE A 54 -11.64 4.76 11.80
C ILE A 54 -11.24 4.80 10.31
N PRO A 55 -12.11 4.39 9.38
CA PRO A 55 -11.76 4.34 7.96
C PRO A 55 -11.18 5.64 7.40
N VAL A 56 -11.79 6.80 7.65
CA VAL A 56 -11.23 8.11 7.22
C VAL A 56 -9.97 8.52 7.97
N GLY A 57 -9.52 7.76 8.94
CA GLY A 57 -8.33 8.08 9.75
C GLY A 57 -7.03 8.22 8.95
N TYR A 58 -6.99 7.73 7.70
CA TYR A 58 -5.87 7.97 6.79
C TYR A 58 -5.62 9.47 6.58
N LEU A 59 -6.64 10.32 6.66
CA LEU A 59 -6.51 11.79 6.58
C LEU A 59 -5.65 12.38 7.70
N PHE A 60 -5.57 11.72 8.84
CA PHE A 60 -4.78 12.13 10.01
C PHE A 60 -3.46 11.37 10.13
N ALA A 61 -3.38 10.21 9.49
CA ALA A 61 -2.22 9.32 9.57
C ALA A 61 -1.17 9.61 8.50
N ILE A 62 -1.60 9.87 7.25
CA ILE A 62 -0.69 10.24 6.15
C ILE A 62 -0.14 11.65 6.42
N GLY A 63 1.19 11.81 6.30
CA GLY A 63 1.87 13.04 6.62
C GLY A 63 2.11 13.26 8.12
N ASN A 64 1.73 12.32 8.99
CA ASN A 64 1.96 12.42 10.43
C ASN A 64 3.17 11.55 10.84
N PRO A 65 4.22 12.11 11.48
CA PRO A 65 5.43 11.37 11.84
C PRO A 65 5.19 10.21 12.82
N ARG A 66 4.05 10.20 13.52
CA ARG A 66 3.61 9.08 14.37
C ARG A 66 3.28 7.83 13.56
N ALA A 67 2.88 7.98 12.30
CA ALA A 67 2.27 6.92 11.49
C ALA A 67 2.90 6.73 10.11
N ASP A 68 3.65 7.71 9.64
CA ASP A 68 4.17 7.81 8.28
C ASP A 68 5.69 8.04 8.31
N TRP A 69 6.41 7.40 7.41
CA TRP A 69 7.85 7.61 7.20
C TRP A 69 8.17 8.99 6.61
N LEU A 70 7.17 9.72 6.10
CA LEU A 70 7.29 11.04 5.47
C LEU A 70 8.24 11.04 4.25
N LEU A 71 8.31 9.94 3.53
CA LEU A 71 9.16 9.81 2.36
C LEU A 71 8.68 10.72 1.23
N LYS A 72 9.63 11.13 0.39
CA LYS A 72 9.37 11.91 -0.83
C LYS A 72 10.19 11.34 -1.98
N THR A 73 9.69 11.52 -3.18
CA THR A 73 10.51 11.26 -4.38
C THR A 73 11.59 12.33 -4.53
N GLU A 74 12.64 12.01 -5.24
CA GLU A 74 13.52 13.03 -5.81
C GLU A 74 12.72 13.87 -6.84
N ALA A 75 13.32 14.92 -7.36
CA ALA A 75 12.71 15.72 -8.42
C ALA A 75 12.51 14.87 -9.68
N GLU A 76 11.27 14.72 -10.12
CA GLU A 76 10.88 13.86 -11.24
C GLU A 76 10.88 14.64 -12.56
N PRO A 77 11.77 14.30 -13.52
CA PRO A 77 11.85 15.01 -14.81
C PRO A 77 10.53 15.01 -15.60
N GLY A 78 9.85 13.84 -15.65
CA GLY A 78 8.54 13.70 -16.32
C GLY A 78 7.41 14.48 -15.65
N LEU A 79 7.64 15.05 -14.47
CA LEU A 79 6.67 15.88 -13.72
C LEU A 79 7.13 17.34 -13.57
N ASN A 80 7.93 17.85 -14.50
CA ASN A 80 8.48 19.21 -14.46
C ASN A 80 9.28 19.49 -13.17
N GLY A 81 10.07 18.54 -12.71
CA GLY A 81 10.91 18.68 -11.53
C GLY A 81 10.16 18.61 -10.18
N ARG A 82 8.89 18.24 -10.16
CA ARG A 82 8.13 18.09 -8.91
C ARG A 82 8.59 16.87 -8.12
N SER A 83 8.72 17.05 -6.80
CA SER A 83 8.85 15.97 -5.84
C SER A 83 7.47 15.63 -5.26
N LEU A 84 7.15 14.36 -5.14
CA LEU A 84 5.88 13.88 -4.61
C LEU A 84 6.04 13.31 -3.21
N ASN A 85 5.04 13.50 -2.35
CA ASN A 85 4.94 12.74 -1.10
C ASN A 85 4.78 11.25 -1.43
N TYR A 86 5.51 10.41 -0.69
CA TYR A 86 5.56 8.96 -0.93
C TYR A 86 5.20 8.19 0.36
N PRO A 87 3.94 8.28 0.84
CA PRO A 87 3.54 7.80 2.16
C PRO A 87 3.80 6.30 2.33
N ARG A 88 4.38 5.92 3.47
CA ARG A 88 4.55 4.54 3.92
C ARG A 88 4.29 4.45 5.41
N GLY A 89 3.51 3.47 5.82
CA GLY A 89 3.17 3.29 7.23
C GLY A 89 4.36 2.95 8.10
N LYS A 90 4.55 3.72 9.18
CA LYS A 90 5.56 3.53 10.24
C LYS A 90 4.83 3.18 11.54
N VAL A 91 4.27 2.00 11.57
CA VAL A 91 3.40 1.53 12.67
C VAL A 91 3.16 0.03 12.52
N VAL A 92 2.83 -0.67 13.60
CA VAL A 92 2.36 -2.05 13.55
C VAL A 92 1.14 -2.16 12.63
N GLY A 93 1.21 -3.02 11.62
CA GLY A 93 0.29 -3.09 10.48
C GLY A 93 0.82 -2.39 9.22
N GLY A 94 1.89 -1.60 9.33
CA GLY A 94 2.51 -0.89 8.21
C GLY A 94 1.51 -0.05 7.42
N SER A 95 1.66 -0.04 6.10
CA SER A 95 0.78 0.74 5.22
C SER A 95 -0.69 0.27 5.25
N SER A 96 -1.01 -0.95 5.69
CA SER A 96 -2.41 -1.38 5.89
C SER A 96 -3.13 -0.60 7.00
N ALA A 97 -2.39 0.04 7.91
CA ALA A 97 -2.95 0.90 8.96
C ALA A 97 -3.31 2.31 8.46
N ILE A 98 -2.72 2.77 7.33
CA ILE A 98 -2.88 4.12 6.80
C ILE A 98 -3.38 4.21 5.35
N ASN A 99 -3.49 3.10 4.63
CA ASN A 99 -3.90 3.06 3.22
C ASN A 99 -5.40 3.33 3.02
N GLY A 100 -5.83 3.30 1.75
CA GLY A 100 -7.23 3.48 1.34
C GLY A 100 -8.14 2.27 1.55
N MET A 101 -7.66 1.16 2.09
CA MET A 101 -8.44 -0.07 2.39
C MET A 101 -9.05 -0.76 1.15
N ILE A 102 -8.77 -0.34 -0.05
CA ILE A 102 -9.32 -0.97 -1.26
C ILE A 102 -8.73 -2.37 -1.38
N TYR A 103 -9.61 -3.36 -1.55
CA TYR A 103 -9.23 -4.75 -1.78
C TYR A 103 -9.14 -5.03 -3.27
N MET A 104 -7.96 -5.42 -3.73
CA MET A 104 -7.65 -5.66 -5.14
C MET A 104 -6.67 -6.81 -5.28
N LEU A 105 -6.93 -7.75 -6.19
CA LEU A 105 -6.05 -8.88 -6.49
C LEU A 105 -5.18 -8.66 -7.74
N GLY A 106 -5.57 -7.79 -8.64
CA GLY A 106 -4.96 -7.64 -9.97
C GLY A 106 -5.62 -8.56 -11.02
N GLN A 107 -5.05 -8.60 -12.21
CA GLN A 107 -5.50 -9.45 -13.32
C GLN A 107 -4.80 -10.81 -13.29
N ALA A 108 -5.48 -11.88 -13.69
CA ALA A 108 -4.86 -13.20 -13.84
C ALA A 108 -3.61 -13.15 -14.73
N ALA A 109 -3.70 -12.40 -15.83
CA ALA A 109 -2.58 -12.22 -16.75
C ALA A 109 -1.34 -11.54 -16.15
N ASP A 110 -1.46 -10.80 -15.03
CA ASP A 110 -0.29 -10.22 -14.35
C ASP A 110 0.58 -11.32 -13.72
N TYR A 111 -0.07 -12.30 -13.09
CA TYR A 111 0.60 -13.46 -12.48
C TYR A 111 1.10 -14.45 -13.53
N ASP A 112 0.32 -14.69 -14.58
CA ASP A 112 0.73 -15.56 -15.69
C ASP A 112 1.95 -15.00 -16.42
N ASN A 113 2.06 -13.66 -16.52
CA ASN A 113 3.27 -13.00 -17.02
C ASN A 113 4.48 -13.26 -16.11
N TRP A 114 4.32 -13.26 -14.77
CA TRP A 114 5.43 -13.62 -13.88
C TRP A 114 5.91 -15.04 -14.12
N ARG A 115 5.01 -16.00 -14.32
CA ARG A 115 5.36 -17.37 -14.69
C ARG A 115 6.13 -17.40 -16.02
N GLN A 116 5.68 -16.65 -17.02
CA GLN A 116 6.34 -16.57 -18.34
C GLN A 116 7.74 -15.94 -18.25
N LEU A 117 7.97 -15.02 -17.31
CA LEU A 117 9.28 -14.44 -17.01
C LEU A 117 10.23 -15.41 -16.27
N GLY A 118 9.86 -16.67 -16.08
CA GLY A 118 10.68 -17.70 -15.48
C GLY A 118 10.46 -17.91 -13.98
N LEU A 119 9.30 -17.55 -13.46
CA LEU A 119 8.91 -17.73 -12.05
C LEU A 119 7.84 -18.83 -11.91
N PRO A 120 8.19 -20.13 -12.04
CA PRO A 120 7.23 -21.22 -11.84
C PRO A 120 6.64 -21.17 -10.43
N GLY A 121 5.34 -21.48 -10.29
CA GLY A 121 4.60 -21.35 -9.03
C GLY A 121 4.01 -19.96 -8.77
N TRP A 122 4.09 -19.04 -9.73
CA TRP A 122 3.55 -17.69 -9.63
C TRP A 122 2.46 -17.37 -10.66
N SER A 123 1.90 -18.38 -11.36
CA SER A 123 0.71 -18.16 -12.22
C SER A 123 -0.51 -17.82 -11.38
N TRP A 124 -1.57 -17.33 -12.03
CA TRP A 124 -2.84 -17.06 -11.35
C TRP A 124 -3.36 -18.28 -10.59
N GLU A 125 -3.36 -19.45 -11.22
CA GLU A 125 -3.82 -20.69 -10.58
C GLU A 125 -2.94 -21.12 -9.40
N ASP A 126 -1.64 -20.81 -9.43
CA ASP A 126 -0.74 -21.10 -8.31
C ASP A 126 -0.99 -20.19 -7.10
N VAL A 127 -1.26 -18.88 -7.32
CA VAL A 127 -1.42 -17.90 -6.23
C VAL A 127 -2.86 -17.78 -5.70
N ARG A 128 -3.86 -18.06 -6.52
CA ARG A 128 -5.29 -17.97 -6.16
C ARG A 128 -5.68 -18.73 -4.89
N PRO A 129 -5.20 -19.97 -4.64
CA PRO A 129 -5.48 -20.69 -3.39
C PRO A 129 -5.00 -19.94 -2.15
N TYR A 130 -3.86 -19.23 -2.22
CA TYR A 130 -3.34 -18.45 -1.10
C TYR A 130 -4.18 -17.20 -0.83
N PHE A 131 -4.66 -16.51 -1.87
CA PHE A 131 -5.63 -15.41 -1.70
C PHE A 131 -6.91 -15.88 -1.03
N ARG A 132 -7.47 -17.01 -1.47
CA ARG A 132 -8.68 -17.58 -0.87
C ARG A 132 -8.47 -18.04 0.57
N LYS A 133 -7.29 -18.58 0.89
CA LYS A 133 -6.98 -19.13 2.22
C LYS A 133 -7.09 -18.12 3.35
N HIS A 134 -6.68 -16.87 3.12
CA HIS A 134 -6.62 -15.87 4.18
C HIS A 134 -7.79 -14.88 4.17
N VAL A 135 -8.62 -14.86 3.13
CA VAL A 135 -9.71 -13.90 3.00
C VAL A 135 -10.99 -14.38 3.67
N ASP A 136 -11.72 -13.43 4.27
CA ASP A 136 -13.12 -13.59 4.70
C ASP A 136 -13.94 -12.54 3.95
N HIS A 137 -14.40 -12.91 2.76
CA HIS A 137 -15.11 -12.02 1.85
C HIS A 137 -16.63 -12.07 2.10
N PHE A 138 -17.32 -10.94 1.91
CA PHE A 138 -18.76 -10.88 2.09
C PHE A 138 -19.53 -11.60 0.96
N LEU A 139 -18.98 -11.60 -0.27
CA LEU A 139 -19.50 -12.40 -1.37
C LEU A 139 -19.10 -13.87 -1.18
N LYS A 140 -20.09 -14.74 -1.30
CA LYS A 140 -19.86 -16.19 -1.33
C LYS A 140 -19.78 -16.64 -2.78
N SER A 141 -18.59 -16.74 -3.31
CA SER A 141 -18.34 -17.17 -4.69
C SER A 141 -17.13 -18.10 -4.77
N GLU A 142 -16.94 -18.73 -5.91
CA GLU A 142 -15.74 -19.55 -6.16
C GLU A 142 -14.44 -18.72 -6.20
N HIS A 143 -14.54 -17.41 -6.43
CA HIS A 143 -13.37 -16.52 -6.48
C HIS A 143 -12.84 -16.17 -5.11
N HIS A 144 -13.66 -16.23 -4.06
CA HIS A 144 -13.34 -15.77 -2.73
C HIS A 144 -13.32 -16.87 -1.66
N GLY A 145 -12.51 -16.66 -0.64
CA GLY A 145 -12.51 -17.46 0.58
C GLY A 145 -13.49 -16.92 1.63
N ALA A 146 -13.76 -17.74 2.63
CA ALA A 146 -14.58 -17.40 3.78
C ALA A 146 -13.88 -17.83 5.08
N GLY A 147 -14.08 -17.06 6.16
CA GLY A 147 -13.56 -17.39 7.50
C GLY A 147 -12.06 -17.13 7.69
N GLY A 148 -11.36 -16.57 6.70
CA GLY A 148 -9.98 -16.14 6.85
C GLY A 148 -9.82 -14.90 7.74
N GLU A 149 -8.59 -14.51 7.99
CA GLU A 149 -8.26 -13.40 8.88
C GLU A 149 -8.46 -12.02 8.21
N TRP A 150 -8.41 -11.97 6.86
CA TRP A 150 -8.48 -10.75 6.08
C TRP A 150 -9.90 -10.42 5.65
N ARG A 151 -10.63 -9.66 6.50
CA ARG A 151 -12.01 -9.31 6.24
C ARG A 151 -12.16 -8.30 5.12
N VAL A 152 -13.10 -8.58 4.19
CA VAL A 152 -13.51 -7.71 3.09
C VAL A 152 -15.02 -7.50 3.17
N GLU A 153 -15.46 -6.23 3.08
CA GLU A 153 -16.88 -5.85 3.10
C GLU A 153 -17.23 -4.94 1.92
N TYR A 154 -18.51 -4.86 1.61
CA TYR A 154 -19.04 -3.83 0.72
C TYR A 154 -19.01 -2.47 1.44
N PRO A 155 -18.77 -1.34 0.74
CA PRO A 155 -18.80 0.00 1.33
C PRO A 155 -20.14 0.28 2.04
N ARG A 156 -20.07 1.01 3.14
CA ARG A 156 -21.28 1.32 3.96
C ARG A 156 -21.93 2.66 3.59
N LEU A 157 -21.59 3.19 2.45
CA LEU A 157 -22.04 4.48 1.91
C LEU A 157 -22.01 4.44 0.40
N SER A 158 -23.03 5.00 -0.24
CA SER A 158 -23.09 5.32 -1.67
C SER A 158 -23.34 6.82 -1.85
N TRP A 159 -23.09 7.32 -3.05
CA TRP A 159 -23.29 8.71 -3.43
C TRP A 159 -23.95 8.77 -4.79
N GLU A 160 -24.99 9.58 -4.92
CA GLU A 160 -25.72 9.79 -6.18
C GLU A 160 -24.78 10.19 -7.33
N ILE A 161 -23.82 11.10 -7.06
CA ILE A 161 -22.82 11.50 -8.07
C ILE A 161 -21.91 10.32 -8.52
N LEU A 162 -21.63 9.36 -7.66
CA LEU A 162 -20.86 8.18 -8.04
C LEU A 162 -21.71 7.19 -8.84
N ASP A 163 -23.01 7.09 -8.52
CA ASP A 163 -23.96 6.27 -9.30
C ASP A 163 -24.18 6.89 -10.69
N ALA A 164 -24.27 8.21 -10.80
CA ALA A 164 -24.32 8.92 -12.09
C ALA A 164 -23.04 8.68 -12.91
N PHE A 165 -21.86 8.79 -12.30
CA PHE A 165 -20.60 8.50 -13.00
C PHE A 165 -20.54 7.02 -13.46
N ARG A 166 -21.05 6.07 -12.66
CA ARG A 166 -21.13 4.66 -13.04
C ARG A 166 -22.02 4.47 -14.25
N GLN A 167 -23.18 5.14 -14.30
CA GLN A 167 -24.08 5.10 -15.44
C GLN A 167 -23.43 5.73 -16.68
N ALA A 168 -22.80 6.90 -16.55
CA ALA A 168 -22.09 7.56 -17.64
C ALA A 168 -20.96 6.68 -18.20
N ALA A 169 -20.22 5.98 -17.33
CA ALA A 169 -19.20 5.03 -17.77
C ALA A 169 -19.81 3.84 -18.53
N ASN A 170 -20.98 3.37 -18.11
CA ASN A 170 -21.69 2.30 -18.82
C ASN A 170 -22.19 2.77 -20.18
N GLU A 171 -22.72 3.99 -20.29
CA GLU A 171 -23.10 4.63 -21.56
C GLU A 171 -21.89 4.82 -22.50
N TYR A 172 -20.71 5.08 -21.96
CA TYR A 172 -19.46 5.13 -22.71
C TYR A 172 -19.01 3.74 -23.20
N GLY A 173 -19.49 2.64 -22.59
CA GLY A 173 -19.15 1.26 -22.97
C GLY A 173 -18.33 0.49 -21.92
N ILE A 174 -18.12 1.00 -20.72
CA ILE A 174 -17.48 0.28 -19.61
C ILE A 174 -18.56 -0.52 -18.88
N PRO A 175 -18.54 -1.87 -18.89
CA PRO A 175 -19.59 -2.67 -18.29
C PRO A 175 -19.65 -2.52 -16.76
N THR A 176 -20.86 -2.46 -16.20
CA THR A 176 -21.05 -2.57 -14.76
C THR A 176 -20.79 -4.01 -14.32
N VAL A 177 -19.96 -4.18 -13.31
CA VAL A 177 -19.62 -5.47 -12.69
C VAL A 177 -19.86 -5.42 -11.19
N ASP A 178 -19.95 -6.58 -10.56
CA ASP A 178 -20.14 -6.66 -9.10
C ASP A 178 -18.82 -6.82 -8.35
N ASP A 179 -17.76 -7.23 -9.04
CA ASP A 179 -16.48 -7.59 -8.42
C ASP A 179 -15.31 -7.48 -9.42
N PHE A 180 -14.25 -6.82 -9.00
CA PHE A 180 -12.99 -6.73 -9.75
C PHE A 180 -12.02 -7.90 -9.49
N ASN A 181 -12.31 -8.78 -8.53
CA ASN A 181 -11.36 -9.74 -7.99
C ASN A 181 -11.61 -11.18 -8.48
N THR A 182 -12.03 -11.31 -9.73
CA THR A 182 -12.34 -12.59 -10.37
C THR A 182 -11.20 -13.12 -11.26
N GLY A 183 -10.15 -12.32 -11.45
CA GLY A 183 -9.05 -12.58 -12.41
C GLY A 183 -9.14 -11.72 -13.65
N ASP A 184 -10.33 -11.21 -13.97
CA ASP A 184 -10.58 -10.11 -14.91
C ASP A 184 -11.20 -8.95 -14.15
N ASN A 185 -10.62 -7.75 -14.29
CA ASN A 185 -11.08 -6.57 -13.58
C ASN A 185 -11.71 -5.51 -14.49
N GLU A 186 -11.87 -5.78 -15.81
CA GLU A 186 -12.46 -4.80 -16.73
C GLU A 186 -13.93 -4.54 -16.36
N GLY A 187 -14.26 -3.27 -16.13
CA GLY A 187 -15.60 -2.86 -15.73
C GLY A 187 -15.61 -1.72 -14.71
N ILE A 188 -16.79 -1.41 -14.18
CA ILE A 188 -17.01 -0.38 -13.16
C ILE A 188 -17.85 -0.90 -12.00
N CYS A 189 -17.38 -0.73 -10.75
CA CYS A 189 -18.17 -0.98 -9.54
C CYS A 189 -17.63 -0.23 -8.33
N TYR A 190 -18.37 -0.26 -7.22
CA TYR A 190 -17.86 0.18 -5.93
C TYR A 190 -16.75 -0.76 -5.45
N PHE A 191 -15.62 -0.19 -5.03
CA PHE A 191 -14.52 -0.97 -4.47
C PHE A 191 -14.93 -1.73 -3.21
N HIS A 192 -14.61 -3.01 -3.15
CA HIS A 192 -14.63 -3.76 -1.91
C HIS A 192 -13.53 -3.27 -0.97
N VAL A 193 -13.78 -3.28 0.32
CA VAL A 193 -12.88 -2.63 1.29
C VAL A 193 -12.49 -3.54 2.43
N ASN A 194 -11.23 -3.41 2.89
CA ASN A 194 -10.73 -4.09 4.08
C ASN A 194 -11.27 -3.41 5.34
N GLN A 195 -12.54 -3.68 5.61
CA GLN A 195 -13.27 -3.22 6.78
C GLN A 195 -14.01 -4.39 7.45
N LYS A 196 -14.23 -4.27 8.76
CA LYS A 196 -15.11 -5.14 9.53
C LYS A 196 -16.07 -4.29 10.35
N ARG A 197 -17.35 -4.36 10.02
CA ARG A 197 -18.43 -3.60 10.69
C ARG A 197 -18.13 -2.10 10.76
N GLY A 198 -17.67 -1.52 9.61
CA GLY A 198 -17.36 -0.09 9.49
C GLY A 198 -16.09 0.37 10.19
N ARG A 199 -15.21 -0.53 10.58
CA ARG A 199 -13.86 -0.22 11.10
C ARG A 199 -12.81 -0.73 10.13
N ARG A 200 -11.71 0.01 9.98
CA ARG A 200 -10.53 -0.46 9.25
C ARG A 200 -10.08 -1.82 9.77
N TRP A 201 -9.78 -2.72 8.85
CA TRP A 201 -9.27 -4.06 9.15
C TRP A 201 -7.84 -4.17 8.63
N SER A 202 -6.87 -3.66 9.41
CA SER A 202 -5.45 -3.70 9.07
C SER A 202 -4.87 -5.11 9.23
N ALA A 203 -3.69 -5.36 8.65
CA ALA A 203 -2.98 -6.62 8.83
C ALA A 203 -2.65 -6.91 10.31
N ALA A 204 -2.35 -5.87 11.09
CA ALA A 204 -2.20 -6.01 12.53
C ALA A 204 -3.46 -6.60 13.18
N ARG A 205 -4.64 -6.12 12.80
CA ARG A 205 -5.91 -6.60 13.35
C ARG A 205 -6.31 -7.99 12.87
N GLY A 206 -6.07 -8.26 11.58
CA GLY A 206 -6.43 -9.54 11.00
C GLY A 206 -5.50 -10.67 11.45
N PHE A 207 -4.21 -10.46 11.33
CA PHE A 207 -3.23 -11.53 11.49
C PHE A 207 -2.46 -11.49 12.81
N LEU A 208 -2.00 -10.32 13.27
CA LEU A 208 -1.06 -10.25 14.39
C LEU A 208 -1.78 -10.27 15.75
N LYS A 209 -2.74 -9.39 15.97
CA LYS A 209 -3.44 -9.29 17.28
C LYS A 209 -4.03 -10.61 17.78
N PRO A 210 -4.64 -11.45 16.92
CA PRO A 210 -5.20 -12.73 17.39
C PRO A 210 -4.18 -13.69 17.97
N VAL A 211 -2.89 -13.53 17.63
CA VAL A 211 -1.80 -14.47 18.00
C VAL A 211 -0.79 -13.90 18.99
N MET A 212 -0.97 -12.66 19.44
CA MET A 212 -0.05 -12.00 20.38
C MET A 212 0.03 -12.66 21.77
N HIS A 213 -0.90 -13.56 22.08
CA HIS A 213 -0.87 -14.36 23.32
C HIS A 213 0.14 -15.52 23.25
N ARG A 214 0.69 -15.84 22.08
CA ARG A 214 1.65 -16.94 21.91
C ARG A 214 2.97 -16.60 22.56
N GLN A 215 3.46 -17.47 23.44
CA GLN A 215 4.71 -17.28 24.19
C GLN A 215 5.97 -17.30 23.32
N ASN A 216 5.89 -17.92 22.15
CA ASN A 216 6.98 -18.04 21.17
C ASN A 216 7.03 -16.91 20.14
N LEU A 217 6.14 -15.91 20.24
CA LEU A 217 6.12 -14.71 19.40
C LEU A 217 6.44 -13.46 20.22
N GLN A 218 7.51 -12.78 19.87
CA GLN A 218 7.91 -11.52 20.48
C GLN A 218 7.79 -10.37 19.46
N LEU A 219 7.05 -9.33 19.78
CA LEU A 219 6.97 -8.07 19.04
C LEU A 219 7.80 -7.00 19.76
N ALA A 220 8.71 -6.35 19.03
CA ALA A 220 9.41 -5.17 19.50
C ALA A 220 9.12 -3.98 18.57
N THR A 221 8.73 -2.86 19.15
CA THR A 221 8.40 -1.61 18.43
C THR A 221 9.43 -0.51 18.70
N GLY A 222 9.49 0.52 17.85
CA GLY A 222 10.53 1.56 17.92
C GLY A 222 11.90 1.04 17.50
N CYS A 223 11.96 -0.02 16.72
CA CYS A 223 13.18 -0.74 16.32
C CYS A 223 13.58 -0.36 14.89
N LEU A 224 14.43 0.65 14.74
CA LEU A 224 15.02 0.98 13.44
C LEU A 224 16.14 -0.02 13.13
N VAL A 225 15.90 -0.96 12.22
CA VAL A 225 16.92 -1.92 11.78
C VAL A 225 17.98 -1.18 10.98
N GLU A 226 19.23 -1.27 11.43
CA GLU A 226 20.39 -0.60 10.86
C GLU A 226 21.15 -1.47 9.87
N GLY A 227 21.03 -2.80 9.98
CA GLY A 227 21.71 -3.72 9.08
C GLY A 227 21.57 -5.18 9.51
N LEU A 228 21.98 -6.05 8.60
CA LEU A 228 22.07 -7.48 8.78
C LEU A 228 23.46 -7.85 9.27
N GLU A 229 23.55 -8.89 10.11
CA GLU A 229 24.82 -9.50 10.48
C GLU A 229 25.09 -10.67 9.54
N LEU A 230 26.26 -10.64 8.89
CA LEU A 230 26.68 -11.67 7.95
C LEU A 230 27.90 -12.40 8.47
N THR A 231 27.88 -13.72 8.38
CA THR A 231 29.05 -14.57 8.57
C THR A 231 29.29 -15.31 7.26
N VAL A 232 30.36 -14.95 6.57
CA VAL A 232 30.65 -15.39 5.20
C VAL A 232 29.50 -14.98 4.26
N ARG A 233 28.65 -15.92 3.85
CA ARG A 233 27.51 -15.72 2.94
C ARG A 233 26.16 -15.99 3.60
N ARG A 234 26.12 -16.13 4.91
CA ARG A 234 24.89 -16.39 5.68
C ARG A 234 24.54 -15.16 6.53
N VAL A 235 23.29 -14.78 6.54
CA VAL A 235 22.74 -13.82 7.50
C VAL A 235 22.53 -14.55 8.82
N THR A 236 23.20 -14.09 9.87
CA THR A 236 23.20 -14.73 11.21
C THR A 236 22.47 -13.89 12.25
N GLY A 237 22.03 -12.69 11.90
CA GLY A 237 21.32 -11.81 12.82
C GLY A 237 20.98 -10.45 12.24
N VAL A 238 20.47 -9.59 13.09
CA VAL A 238 20.14 -8.20 12.77
C VAL A 238 20.61 -7.28 13.89
N ARG A 239 20.95 -6.03 13.52
CA ARG A 239 21.22 -4.93 14.43
C ARG A 239 20.17 -3.84 14.22
N TRP A 240 19.71 -3.27 15.32
CA TRP A 240 18.75 -2.17 15.28
C TRP A 240 19.02 -1.16 16.38
N ARG A 241 18.47 0.01 16.22
CA ARG A 241 18.44 1.06 17.26
C ARG A 241 17.04 1.12 17.87
N GLN A 242 16.99 1.15 19.20
CA GLN A 242 15.76 1.30 19.97
C GLN A 242 16.02 2.23 21.15
N ASN A 243 15.22 3.30 21.27
CA ASN A 243 15.38 4.30 22.33
C ASN A 243 16.82 4.90 22.44
N GLY A 244 17.50 5.05 21.30
CA GLY A 244 18.88 5.54 21.23
C GLY A 244 19.97 4.48 21.44
N GLU A 245 19.63 3.28 21.93
CA GLU A 245 20.56 2.19 22.19
C GLU A 245 20.65 1.24 20.99
N GLN A 246 21.86 0.76 20.70
CA GLN A 246 22.05 -0.34 19.74
C GLN A 246 21.75 -1.68 20.40
N ARG A 247 21.05 -2.53 19.67
CA ARG A 247 20.66 -3.88 20.05
C ARG A 247 20.89 -4.84 18.89
N ALA A 248 21.00 -6.12 19.19
CA ALA A 248 21.17 -7.17 18.19
C ALA A 248 20.41 -8.44 18.61
N ALA A 249 20.06 -9.27 17.63
CA ALA A 249 19.56 -10.63 17.86
C ALA A 249 20.17 -11.58 16.84
N ARG A 250 20.36 -12.84 17.24
CA ARG A 250 20.86 -13.92 16.39
C ARG A 250 19.71 -14.74 15.82
N SER A 251 19.87 -15.19 14.59
CA SER A 251 18.95 -16.13 13.95
C SER A 251 19.62 -17.48 13.76
N ARG A 252 18.98 -18.55 14.25
CA ARG A 252 19.36 -19.93 13.97
C ARG A 252 18.88 -20.38 12.59
N GLY A 253 17.71 -19.89 12.18
CA GLY A 253 17.06 -20.18 10.90
C GLY A 253 17.24 -19.03 9.91
N GLU A 254 16.24 -18.17 9.80
CA GLU A 254 16.20 -17.13 8.77
C GLU A 254 15.91 -15.74 9.32
N VAL A 255 16.47 -14.73 8.65
CA VAL A 255 16.06 -13.32 8.76
C VAL A 255 15.22 -12.98 7.54
N ILE A 256 13.99 -12.51 7.77
CA ILE A 256 13.02 -12.23 6.72
C ILE A 256 12.80 -10.71 6.63
N LEU A 257 13.17 -10.11 5.49
CA LEU A 257 12.94 -8.71 5.26
C LEU A 257 11.49 -8.50 4.76
N ALA A 258 10.67 -7.89 5.60
CA ALA A 258 9.28 -7.51 5.33
C ALA A 258 9.05 -6.00 5.50
N ALA A 259 10.12 -5.18 5.31
CA ALA A 259 10.13 -3.74 5.49
C ALA A 259 9.57 -2.96 4.28
N GLY A 260 8.92 -3.64 3.35
CA GLY A 260 8.31 -3.08 2.16
C GLY A 260 9.32 -2.75 1.05
N SER A 261 8.78 -2.25 -0.08
CA SER A 261 9.55 -1.99 -1.30
C SER A 261 10.64 -0.92 -1.16
N ILE A 262 10.58 -0.09 -0.13
CA ILE A 262 11.58 0.94 0.16
C ILE A 262 12.55 0.48 1.25
N GLY A 263 12.03 -0.02 2.37
CA GLY A 263 12.84 -0.38 3.52
C GLY A 263 13.70 -1.62 3.29
N SER A 264 13.17 -2.67 2.64
CA SER A 264 13.91 -3.91 2.43
C SER A 264 15.17 -3.73 1.56
N PRO A 265 15.11 -3.10 0.37
CA PRO A 265 16.32 -2.83 -0.40
C PRO A 265 17.26 -1.83 0.29
N HIS A 266 16.73 -0.88 1.05
CA HIS A 266 17.57 0.05 1.83
C HIS A 266 18.41 -0.70 2.88
N ILE A 267 17.79 -1.62 3.66
CA ILE A 267 18.49 -2.45 4.64
C ILE A 267 19.52 -3.37 3.96
N LEU A 268 19.20 -3.95 2.80
CA LEU A 268 20.16 -4.76 2.04
C LEU A 268 21.39 -3.95 1.67
N MET A 269 21.21 -2.76 1.09
CA MET A 269 22.33 -1.88 0.70
C MET A 269 23.16 -1.45 1.90
N LEU A 270 22.56 -1.05 3.00
CA LEU A 270 23.26 -0.71 4.25
C LEU A 270 24.04 -1.90 4.85
N SER A 271 23.64 -3.12 4.49
CA SER A 271 24.31 -4.37 4.90
C SER A 271 25.37 -4.86 3.91
N GLY A 272 25.71 -4.06 2.91
CA GLY A 272 26.69 -4.42 1.89
C GLY A 272 26.18 -5.36 0.78
N ILE A 273 24.87 -5.51 0.64
CA ILE A 273 24.22 -6.29 -0.43
C ILE A 273 23.53 -5.34 -1.40
N GLY A 274 24.14 -5.10 -2.55
CA GLY A 274 23.62 -4.15 -3.53
C GLY A 274 24.63 -3.81 -4.62
N PRO A 275 24.36 -2.75 -5.41
CA PRO A 275 25.30 -2.33 -6.46
C PRO A 275 26.65 -1.89 -5.88
N SER A 276 27.73 -2.59 -6.18
CA SER A 276 29.05 -2.37 -5.59
C SER A 276 29.55 -0.94 -5.76
N ALA A 277 29.36 -0.35 -6.94
CA ALA A 277 29.75 1.03 -7.22
C ALA A 277 29.01 2.05 -6.32
N GLN A 278 27.76 1.80 -5.96
CA GLN A 278 27.00 2.66 -5.05
C GLN A 278 27.46 2.48 -3.61
N LEU A 279 27.64 1.24 -3.15
CA LEU A 279 28.09 0.92 -1.79
C LEU A 279 29.45 1.54 -1.51
N SER A 280 30.38 1.46 -2.46
CA SER A 280 31.72 2.03 -2.34
C SER A 280 31.72 3.56 -2.15
N LYS A 281 30.77 4.28 -2.74
CA LYS A 281 30.64 5.75 -2.55
C LYS A 281 30.41 6.15 -1.10
N PHE A 282 29.80 5.27 -0.31
CA PHE A 282 29.50 5.49 1.10
C PHE A 282 30.43 4.69 2.04
N SER A 283 31.52 4.13 1.50
CA SER A 283 32.47 3.31 2.27
C SER A 283 31.81 2.11 2.96
N ILE A 284 30.73 1.57 2.37
CA ILE A 284 30.07 0.36 2.85
C ILE A 284 30.80 -0.85 2.26
N PRO A 285 31.34 -1.76 3.08
CA PRO A 285 31.99 -2.98 2.60
C PRO A 285 31.03 -3.82 1.75
N VAL A 286 31.45 -4.21 0.54
CA VAL A 286 30.63 -5.04 -0.36
C VAL A 286 30.69 -6.48 0.09
N ALA A 287 29.59 -6.95 0.71
CA ALA A 287 29.40 -8.35 1.07
C ALA A 287 28.95 -9.18 -0.13
N LEU A 288 28.09 -8.60 -0.98
CA LEU A 288 27.60 -9.24 -2.20
C LEU A 288 27.17 -8.18 -3.21
N ASP A 289 27.81 -8.22 -4.39
CA ASP A 289 27.40 -7.36 -5.51
C ASP A 289 26.07 -7.87 -6.10
N ARG A 290 25.04 -7.04 -6.01
CA ARG A 290 23.69 -7.30 -6.53
C ARG A 290 23.12 -6.05 -7.17
N PRO A 291 23.40 -5.82 -8.46
CA PRO A 291 22.97 -4.61 -9.18
C PRO A 291 21.44 -4.42 -9.22
N GLY A 292 20.67 -5.50 -9.09
CA GLY A 292 19.21 -5.46 -9.06
C GLY A 292 18.59 -4.90 -7.77
N VAL A 293 19.36 -4.80 -6.68
CA VAL A 293 18.84 -4.23 -5.42
C VAL A 293 18.66 -2.72 -5.59
N GLY A 294 17.43 -2.26 -5.41
CA GLY A 294 17.03 -0.88 -5.61
C GLY A 294 16.69 -0.51 -7.06
N SER A 295 16.88 -1.40 -8.03
CA SER A 295 16.52 -1.14 -9.43
C SER A 295 15.08 -1.52 -9.75
N ASN A 296 14.61 -1.12 -10.95
CA ASN A 296 13.29 -1.44 -11.50
C ASN A 296 12.10 -0.96 -10.66
N LEU A 297 12.26 0.12 -9.88
CA LEU A 297 11.15 0.75 -9.21
C LEU A 297 10.10 1.21 -10.23
N HIS A 298 8.84 0.85 -10.02
CA HIS A 298 7.72 1.41 -10.75
C HIS A 298 6.52 1.63 -9.82
N ASP A 299 5.67 2.58 -10.20
CA ASP A 299 4.55 3.00 -9.38
C ASP A 299 3.43 3.57 -10.26
N HIS A 300 2.22 3.66 -9.71
CA HIS A 300 1.04 4.17 -10.38
C HIS A 300 0.91 5.68 -10.19
N LEU A 301 1.18 6.46 -11.24
CA LEU A 301 0.94 7.90 -11.24
C LEU A 301 -0.55 8.20 -11.46
N GLN A 302 -1.19 8.88 -10.51
CA GLN A 302 -2.58 9.32 -10.67
C GLN A 302 -2.66 10.71 -11.30
N LEU A 303 -3.48 10.83 -12.35
CA LEU A 303 -3.93 12.08 -12.95
C LEU A 303 -5.30 12.44 -12.35
N ARG A 304 -5.39 13.58 -11.69
CA ARG A 304 -6.60 13.98 -10.97
C ARG A 304 -7.38 15.04 -11.79
N MET A 305 -8.61 14.71 -12.15
CA MET A 305 -9.51 15.63 -12.83
C MET A 305 -10.69 15.97 -11.93
N ILE A 306 -10.94 17.25 -11.74
CA ILE A 306 -12.00 17.78 -10.88
C ILE A 306 -13.11 18.35 -11.77
N TYR A 307 -14.34 17.95 -11.48
CA TYR A 307 -15.53 18.40 -12.19
C TYR A 307 -16.52 19.03 -11.21
N LYS A 308 -16.92 20.27 -11.48
CA LYS A 308 -18.03 20.92 -10.78
C LYS A 308 -19.34 20.27 -11.20
N VAL A 309 -20.25 20.11 -10.25
CA VAL A 309 -21.58 19.51 -10.48
C VAL A 309 -22.66 20.40 -9.90
N SER A 310 -23.90 20.20 -10.37
CA SER A 310 -25.10 20.85 -9.84
C SER A 310 -26.21 19.81 -9.71
N GLY A 311 -27.19 20.09 -8.83
CA GLY A 311 -28.35 19.22 -8.65
C GLY A 311 -28.11 17.96 -7.83
N VAL A 312 -26.89 17.71 -7.36
CA VAL A 312 -26.50 16.51 -6.59
C VAL A 312 -25.63 16.89 -5.41
N LYS A 313 -25.81 16.23 -4.28
CA LYS A 313 -25.00 16.46 -3.08
C LYS A 313 -23.63 15.79 -3.16
N THR A 314 -22.60 16.54 -2.76
CA THR A 314 -21.22 16.05 -2.63
C THR A 314 -20.75 16.15 -1.18
N LEU A 315 -19.60 15.55 -0.88
CA LEU A 315 -19.00 15.68 0.44
C LEU A 315 -18.56 17.12 0.72
N ASN A 316 -18.19 17.91 -0.31
CA ASN A 316 -17.82 19.32 -0.17
C ASN A 316 -18.90 20.11 0.57
N GLU A 317 -20.15 20.02 0.10
CA GLU A 317 -21.29 20.70 0.72
C GLU A 317 -21.65 20.10 2.09
N THR A 318 -21.65 18.76 2.15
CA THR A 318 -22.01 18.05 3.40
C THR A 318 -21.04 18.40 4.52
N TYR A 319 -19.75 18.48 4.21
CA TYR A 319 -18.69 18.78 5.20
C TYR A 319 -18.62 20.27 5.57
N ALA A 320 -19.12 21.18 4.73
CA ALA A 320 -19.11 22.62 5.00
C ALA A 320 -19.88 22.97 6.27
N SER A 321 -20.99 22.29 6.55
CA SER A 321 -21.83 22.53 7.73
C SER A 321 -21.26 21.89 9.00
N VAL A 322 -21.15 22.68 10.08
CA VAL A 322 -20.75 22.18 11.41
C VAL A 322 -21.75 21.15 11.94
N PHE A 323 -23.06 21.40 11.76
CA PHE A 323 -24.11 20.47 12.19
C PHE A 323 -24.00 19.12 11.46
N ASN A 324 -23.73 19.14 10.17
CA ASN A 324 -23.50 17.91 9.40
C ASN A 324 -22.25 17.15 9.88
N ARG A 325 -21.14 17.85 10.21
CA ARG A 325 -19.94 17.22 10.75
C ARG A 325 -20.22 16.52 12.10
N VAL A 326 -20.96 17.17 12.99
CA VAL A 326 -21.39 16.56 14.24
C VAL A 326 -22.30 15.34 13.96
N GLY A 327 -23.28 15.50 13.07
CA GLY A 327 -24.16 14.41 12.65
C GLY A 327 -23.40 13.20 12.06
N MET A 328 -22.37 13.44 11.23
CA MET A 328 -21.49 12.40 10.70
C MET A 328 -20.75 11.67 11.83
N GLY A 329 -20.22 12.41 12.81
CA GLY A 329 -19.56 11.85 13.98
C GLY A 329 -20.49 10.96 14.80
N LEU A 330 -21.70 11.41 15.11
CA LEU A 330 -22.71 10.66 15.85
C LEU A 330 -23.17 9.41 15.08
N ASN A 331 -23.45 9.56 13.77
CA ASN A 331 -23.83 8.42 12.95
C ASN A 331 -22.73 7.34 12.94
N TYR A 332 -21.48 7.76 12.85
CA TYR A 332 -20.37 6.80 12.93
C TYR A 332 -20.25 6.19 14.34
N ALA A 333 -20.33 6.98 15.39
CA ALA A 333 -20.21 6.50 16.77
C ALA A 333 -21.23 5.40 17.09
N PHE A 334 -22.49 5.61 16.73
CA PHE A 334 -23.59 4.70 17.07
C PHE A 334 -23.88 3.63 16.01
N ARG A 335 -23.76 3.95 14.72
CA ARG A 335 -24.19 3.06 13.62
C ARG A 335 -23.03 2.53 12.75
N ARG A 336 -21.82 3.08 12.86
CA ARG A 336 -20.66 2.75 12.02
C ARG A 336 -20.99 2.90 10.51
N ARG A 337 -21.68 3.99 10.15
CA ARG A 337 -22.10 4.32 8.78
C ARG A 337 -21.79 5.77 8.44
N GLY A 338 -21.95 6.11 7.16
CA GLY A 338 -21.78 7.46 6.65
C GLY A 338 -20.33 7.82 6.29
N PRO A 339 -20.02 9.10 6.05
CA PRO A 339 -18.75 9.55 5.49
C PRO A 339 -17.50 9.12 6.26
N MET A 340 -17.59 8.92 7.56
CA MET A 340 -16.44 8.41 8.34
C MET A 340 -16.06 6.95 8.04
N THR A 341 -16.89 6.22 7.28
CA THR A 341 -16.54 4.87 6.78
C THR A 341 -15.91 4.90 5.38
N MET A 342 -15.71 6.07 4.80
CA MET A 342 -15.17 6.20 3.44
C MET A 342 -13.73 5.71 3.32
N ALA A 343 -13.48 4.93 2.26
CA ALA A 343 -12.17 4.87 1.62
C ALA A 343 -11.88 6.20 0.89
N PRO A 344 -10.64 6.53 0.57
CA PRO A 344 -10.32 7.71 -0.24
C PRO A 344 -11.10 7.76 -1.55
N SER A 345 -11.25 6.61 -2.20
CA SER A 345 -12.04 6.42 -3.41
C SER A 345 -13.02 5.28 -3.19
N GLN A 346 -14.26 5.46 -3.60
CA GLN A 346 -15.33 4.49 -3.37
C GLN A 346 -15.73 3.75 -4.63
N LEU A 347 -15.77 4.45 -5.77
CA LEU A 347 -16.08 3.87 -7.06
C LEU A 347 -14.79 3.69 -7.86
N GLY A 348 -14.63 2.56 -8.51
CA GLY A 348 -13.53 2.25 -9.39
C GLY A 348 -14.00 1.81 -10.77
N ALA A 349 -13.15 2.00 -11.76
CA ALA A 349 -13.32 1.38 -13.06
C ALA A 349 -11.97 0.92 -13.59
N PHE A 350 -12.00 -0.17 -14.35
CA PHE A 350 -10.86 -0.63 -15.14
C PHE A 350 -11.29 -0.68 -16.60
N THR A 351 -10.51 -0.09 -17.46
CA THR A 351 -10.78 -0.08 -18.89
C THR A 351 -9.49 0.09 -19.70
N ARG A 352 -9.63 0.15 -20.99
CA ARG A 352 -8.51 0.35 -21.93
C ARG A 352 -8.34 1.82 -22.24
N SER A 353 -7.10 2.27 -22.32
CA SER A 353 -6.78 3.65 -22.74
C SER A 353 -7.16 3.90 -24.21
N ASP A 354 -7.04 2.87 -25.03
CA ASP A 354 -7.34 2.86 -26.46
C ASP A 354 -7.67 1.44 -26.95
N SER A 355 -8.12 1.32 -28.20
CA SER A 355 -8.54 0.06 -28.81
C SER A 355 -7.40 -0.92 -29.12
N THR A 356 -6.14 -0.53 -29.01
CA THR A 356 -4.99 -1.40 -29.28
C THR A 356 -4.57 -2.22 -28.08
N GLN A 357 -5.08 -1.84 -26.88
CA GLN A 357 -4.76 -2.56 -25.65
C GLN A 357 -5.48 -3.91 -25.62
N ASP A 358 -4.75 -4.96 -25.29
CA ASP A 358 -5.26 -6.33 -25.16
C ASP A 358 -6.19 -6.51 -23.96
N ARG A 359 -5.99 -5.71 -22.90
CA ARG A 359 -6.74 -5.75 -21.63
C ARG A 359 -6.74 -4.37 -20.96
N ALA A 360 -7.55 -4.20 -19.92
CA ALA A 360 -7.58 -2.98 -19.14
C ALA A 360 -6.18 -2.58 -18.65
N ASN A 361 -5.77 -1.38 -18.98
CA ASN A 361 -4.47 -0.80 -18.61
C ASN A 361 -4.58 0.49 -17.83
N ILE A 362 -5.80 1.04 -17.66
CA ILE A 362 -6.06 2.20 -16.82
C ILE A 362 -7.10 1.88 -15.73
N GLN A 363 -6.90 2.48 -14.56
CA GLN A 363 -7.77 2.35 -13.40
C GLN A 363 -8.27 3.71 -12.96
N TYR A 364 -9.57 3.80 -12.67
CA TYR A 364 -10.20 4.97 -12.08
C TYR A 364 -10.35 4.83 -10.58
N HIS A 365 -10.19 5.96 -9.89
CA HIS A 365 -10.51 6.19 -8.49
C HIS A 365 -11.43 7.41 -8.42
N VAL A 366 -12.73 7.20 -8.22
CA VAL A 366 -13.72 8.28 -8.23
C VAL A 366 -14.14 8.61 -6.80
N GLN A 367 -14.14 9.91 -6.49
CA GLN A 367 -14.39 10.45 -5.14
C GLN A 367 -15.51 11.47 -5.20
N PRO A 368 -16.48 11.45 -4.27
CA PRO A 368 -17.59 12.43 -4.23
C PRO A 368 -17.14 13.74 -3.56
N LEU A 369 -15.93 14.18 -3.82
CA LEU A 369 -15.31 15.36 -3.23
C LEU A 369 -14.21 15.93 -4.14
N SER A 370 -13.80 17.15 -3.85
CA SER A 370 -12.66 17.78 -4.50
C SER A 370 -11.84 18.64 -3.54
N LEU A 371 -10.54 18.68 -3.78
CA LEU A 371 -9.54 19.51 -3.08
C LEU A 371 -8.30 19.63 -3.99
N ASP A 372 -7.48 20.64 -3.80
CA ASP A 372 -6.27 20.84 -4.62
C ASP A 372 -5.20 19.80 -4.31
N LYS A 373 -4.88 19.61 -3.03
CA LYS A 373 -3.89 18.64 -2.57
C LYS A 373 -4.39 17.86 -1.37
N PHE A 374 -3.95 16.64 -1.24
CA PHE A 374 -4.26 15.80 -0.08
C PHE A 374 -3.82 16.50 1.22
N GLY A 375 -4.77 16.62 2.17
CA GLY A 375 -4.57 17.32 3.44
C GLY A 375 -5.01 18.79 3.42
N GLU A 376 -5.33 19.36 2.27
CA GLU A 376 -5.91 20.70 2.16
C GLU A 376 -7.44 20.70 2.35
N PRO A 377 -8.06 21.86 2.63
CA PRO A 377 -9.51 21.97 2.73
C PRO A 377 -10.23 21.55 1.44
N LEU A 378 -11.44 21.05 1.59
CA LEU A 378 -12.32 20.79 0.45
C LEU A 378 -12.69 22.12 -0.25
N HIS A 379 -12.87 22.07 -1.57
CA HIS A 379 -13.34 23.25 -2.33
C HIS A 379 -14.72 23.72 -1.83
N PRO A 380 -15.01 25.02 -1.90
CA PRO A 380 -16.28 25.58 -1.40
C PRO A 380 -17.47 25.38 -2.35
N PHE A 381 -17.34 24.57 -3.38
CA PHE A 381 -18.36 24.28 -4.39
C PHE A 381 -18.57 22.77 -4.51
N PRO A 382 -19.76 22.31 -4.94
CA PRO A 382 -20.02 20.90 -5.20
C PRO A 382 -19.18 20.42 -6.39
N ALA A 383 -18.48 19.31 -6.18
CA ALA A 383 -17.63 18.71 -7.19
C ALA A 383 -17.29 17.26 -6.84
N PHE A 384 -16.86 16.50 -7.84
CA PHE A 384 -16.24 15.20 -7.67
C PHE A 384 -14.87 15.16 -8.33
N THR A 385 -14.07 14.20 -7.94
CA THR A 385 -12.75 13.94 -8.53
C THR A 385 -12.76 12.57 -9.20
N ALA A 386 -12.43 12.54 -10.49
CA ALA A 386 -12.08 11.34 -11.21
C ALA A 386 -10.55 11.28 -11.34
N SER A 387 -9.91 10.40 -10.59
CA SER A 387 -8.47 10.14 -10.72
C SER A 387 -8.30 8.91 -11.59
N VAL A 388 -7.40 8.98 -12.56
CA VAL A 388 -7.07 7.87 -13.45
C VAL A 388 -5.57 7.56 -13.40
N THR A 389 -5.21 6.31 -13.48
CA THR A 389 -3.81 5.86 -13.41
C THR A 389 -3.54 4.78 -14.45
N ASN A 390 -2.36 4.83 -15.09
CA ASN A 390 -1.80 3.71 -15.83
C ASN A 390 -1.39 2.62 -14.84
N ILE A 391 -1.99 1.43 -14.93
CA ILE A 391 -1.70 0.30 -14.02
C ILE A 391 -0.60 -0.64 -14.57
N ARG A 392 -0.10 -0.38 -15.77
CA ARG A 392 1.00 -1.12 -16.39
C ARG A 392 2.08 -0.18 -16.93
N PRO A 393 2.67 0.68 -16.09
CA PRO A 393 3.67 1.63 -16.55
C PRO A 393 4.92 0.90 -17.06
N THR A 394 5.48 1.41 -18.16
CA THR A 394 6.74 0.94 -18.73
C THR A 394 7.95 1.68 -18.17
N SER A 395 7.76 2.88 -17.65
CA SER A 395 8.81 3.63 -16.93
C SER A 395 9.36 2.84 -15.76
N ARG A 396 10.67 2.88 -15.58
CA ARG A 396 11.40 2.23 -14.49
C ARG A 396 12.30 3.24 -13.81
N GLY A 397 12.28 3.19 -12.51
CA GLY A 397 13.07 4.02 -11.64
C GLY A 397 13.98 3.23 -10.72
N ALA A 398 14.48 3.87 -9.68
CA ALA A 398 15.41 3.26 -8.75
C ALA A 398 15.31 3.83 -7.34
N LEU A 399 15.82 3.04 -6.39
CA LEU A 399 16.18 3.45 -5.04
C LEU A 399 17.70 3.51 -4.94
N ALA A 400 18.22 4.55 -4.31
CA ALA A 400 19.65 4.71 -4.11
C ALA A 400 19.95 5.18 -2.68
N LEU A 401 21.10 4.80 -2.13
CA LEU A 401 21.57 5.35 -0.87
C LEU A 401 21.90 6.84 -1.04
N LYS A 402 21.59 7.63 -0.02
CA LYS A 402 22.03 9.03 0.14
C LYS A 402 23.11 9.14 1.24
N SER A 403 23.23 8.12 2.07
CA SER A 403 24.18 8.05 3.18
C SER A 403 24.35 6.62 3.66
N ALA A 404 25.42 6.36 4.41
CA ALA A 404 25.57 5.14 5.21
C ALA A 404 24.78 5.19 6.54
N ASP A 405 24.18 6.33 6.88
CA ASP A 405 23.33 6.47 8.07
C ASP A 405 21.96 5.83 7.83
N PRO A 406 21.57 4.80 8.60
CA PRO A 406 20.28 4.13 8.47
C PRO A 406 19.07 5.04 8.72
N ALA A 407 19.24 6.15 9.43
CA ALA A 407 18.18 7.12 9.68
C ALA A 407 17.90 8.03 8.47
N MET A 408 18.86 8.13 7.52
CA MET A 408 18.68 8.90 6.30
C MET A 408 17.86 8.12 5.28
N ALA A 409 16.73 8.69 4.87
CA ALA A 409 15.90 8.08 3.82
C ALA A 409 16.67 7.92 2.49
N PRO A 410 16.46 6.82 1.75
CA PRO A 410 17.07 6.65 0.44
C PRO A 410 16.52 7.66 -0.58
N ALA A 411 17.24 7.89 -1.65
CA ALA A 411 16.71 8.56 -2.84
C ALA A 411 15.67 7.64 -3.50
N ILE A 412 14.50 8.19 -3.79
CA ILE A 412 13.38 7.47 -4.40
C ILE A 412 13.06 8.16 -5.72
N SER A 413 13.34 7.50 -6.83
CA SER A 413 13.14 8.04 -8.17
C SER A 413 12.30 7.06 -8.99
N PRO A 414 10.97 7.16 -8.94
CA PRO A 414 10.07 6.32 -9.76
C PRO A 414 10.24 6.52 -11.26
N ASN A 415 10.77 7.68 -11.68
CA ASN A 415 10.99 8.04 -13.09
C ASN A 415 9.68 8.08 -13.90
N TYR A 416 8.64 8.70 -13.32
CA TYR A 416 7.32 8.79 -13.92
C TYR A 416 7.34 9.41 -15.31
N LEU A 417 6.52 8.86 -16.22
CA LEU A 417 6.35 9.36 -17.60
C LEU A 417 7.66 9.42 -18.41
N ALA A 418 8.62 8.56 -18.10
CA ALA A 418 9.90 8.54 -18.80
C ALA A 418 9.81 7.95 -20.22
N THR A 419 8.82 7.09 -20.45
CA THR A 419 8.64 6.43 -21.75
C THR A 419 7.53 7.11 -22.57
N PRO A 420 7.64 7.10 -23.91
CA PRO A 420 6.57 7.60 -24.79
C PRO A 420 5.24 6.90 -24.58
N GLU A 421 5.24 5.59 -24.27
CA GLU A 421 4.04 4.81 -23.98
C GLU A 421 3.30 5.34 -22.76
N ASP A 422 4.01 5.57 -21.64
CA ASP A 422 3.39 6.11 -20.43
C ASP A 422 2.82 7.51 -20.64
N GLN A 423 3.51 8.35 -21.45
CA GLN A 423 3.03 9.68 -21.82
C GLN A 423 1.75 9.59 -22.66
N GLN A 424 1.71 8.66 -23.62
CA GLN A 424 0.54 8.45 -24.47
C GLN A 424 -0.65 7.94 -23.65
N VAL A 425 -0.45 6.91 -22.81
CA VAL A 425 -1.50 6.39 -21.92
C VAL A 425 -2.01 7.48 -20.98
N ALA A 426 -1.15 8.35 -20.46
CA ALA A 426 -1.57 9.49 -19.64
C ALA A 426 -2.47 10.46 -20.41
N ALA A 427 -2.10 10.80 -21.65
CA ALA A 427 -2.92 11.67 -22.51
C ALA A 427 -4.27 11.04 -22.87
N ASP A 428 -4.27 9.74 -23.23
CA ASP A 428 -5.49 8.99 -23.57
C ASP A 428 -6.40 8.81 -22.36
N SER A 429 -5.85 8.59 -21.17
CA SER A 429 -6.59 8.55 -19.92
C SER A 429 -7.43 9.82 -19.69
N ILE A 430 -6.87 11.00 -20.00
CA ILE A 430 -7.59 12.28 -19.90
C ILE A 430 -8.71 12.34 -20.95
N ARG A 431 -8.48 11.86 -22.18
CA ARG A 431 -9.49 11.84 -23.25
C ARG A 431 -10.64 10.90 -22.89
N VAL A 432 -10.35 9.69 -22.42
CA VAL A 432 -11.34 8.70 -21.96
C VAL A 432 -12.19 9.30 -20.84
N THR A 433 -11.56 9.92 -19.82
CA THR A 433 -12.28 10.53 -18.71
C THR A 433 -13.25 11.63 -19.20
N ARG A 434 -12.79 12.51 -20.10
CA ARG A 434 -13.63 13.56 -20.70
C ARG A 434 -14.79 12.98 -21.50
N SER A 435 -14.59 11.85 -22.17
CA SER A 435 -15.64 11.16 -22.94
C SER A 435 -16.69 10.54 -22.02
N ILE A 436 -16.29 9.96 -20.88
CA ILE A 436 -17.22 9.44 -19.86
C ILE A 436 -18.06 10.59 -19.28
N VAL A 437 -17.43 11.70 -18.87
CA VAL A 437 -18.12 12.83 -18.22
C VAL A 437 -19.05 13.59 -19.17
N ARG A 438 -18.95 13.39 -20.49
CA ARG A 438 -19.83 13.97 -21.50
C ARG A 438 -21.08 13.14 -21.79
N GLN A 439 -21.21 11.96 -21.20
CA GLN A 439 -22.40 11.12 -21.40
C GLN A 439 -23.62 11.78 -20.74
N PRO A 440 -24.85 11.46 -21.20
CA PRO A 440 -26.08 12.07 -20.72
C PRO A 440 -26.36 11.91 -19.23
N ALA A 441 -25.95 10.78 -18.61
CA ALA A 441 -26.08 10.57 -17.17
C ALA A 441 -25.12 11.48 -16.40
#